data_aad1c29d44337a1c25809041582118aa
#
_entry.id   aad1c29d44337a1c25809041582118aa
#
_cell.length_a   1.000
_cell.length_b   1.000
_cell.length_c   1.000
_cell.angle_alpha   90.00
_cell.angle_beta   90.00
_cell.angle_gamma   90.00
#
_symmetry.space_group_name_H-M   'P 1'
#
loop_
_entity.id
_entity.type
_entity.pdbx_description
1 polymer ?
#
loop_
_entity_poly.entity_id
_entity_poly.type
_entity_poly.pdbx_seq_one_letter_code
_entity_poly.pdbx_strand_id
1 'polypeptide(L)'
;VSLTRQMNFFVTNTEVEALLLECNLIKRHKPRFNIILRDDKSFPYILINKEYEFPRILKYRGPKKLKGEYFGPFVSPSIADYTLISLQKAFLLRSCSNTVFKNRTRPCLLYDIKRCSAPCVKYISKKKYDESIQDAKKFLNGNTKKIKSKLNKLMMRTSKNQMYEEAGRLRNRIKSINQIQKYQSVFIKDMRNIDIFAIKKIDGKSCIHGMFYRNGSNYGNKSFFPIHDTNAQEDEILESFLFQFYADKETPPKILINRDQKNFKNVVNILNKKNKQKILIQKPKTGEKFKHIKLAEKNAKENIKLKKASLERH
;
A
#
# COMPACT_ATOMS: atom_id res chain seq x y z
N VAL A 1 15.62 32.19 16.81
CA VAL A 1 16.00 33.55 16.40
C VAL A 1 17.50 33.79 16.61
N SER A 2 18.08 33.45 17.77
CA SER A 2 19.51 33.72 18.08
C SER A 2 20.51 33.06 17.10
N LEU A 3 20.16 32.00 16.42
CA LEU A 3 20.98 31.29 15.44
C LEU A 3 20.71 31.72 13.99
N THR A 4 19.75 32.61 13.74
CA THR A 4 19.37 33.05 12.41
C THR A 4 20.40 34.07 11.90
N ARG A 5 21.06 33.77 10.77
CA ARG A 5 22.02 34.67 10.12
C ARG A 5 21.43 35.39 8.91
N GLN A 6 20.51 34.76 8.21
CA GLN A 6 19.89 35.29 6.99
C GLN A 6 18.46 34.81 6.89
N MET A 7 17.57 35.65 6.36
CA MET A 7 16.19 35.35 6.07
C MET A 7 15.95 35.53 4.57
N ASN A 8 15.46 34.49 3.91
CA ASN A 8 15.01 34.52 2.53
C ASN A 8 13.51 34.22 2.47
N PHE A 9 12.79 34.80 1.56
CA PHE A 9 11.39 34.52 1.35
C PHE A 9 11.07 34.26 -0.12
N PHE A 10 10.08 33.42 -0.36
CA PHE A 10 9.56 33.12 -1.68
C PHE A 10 8.08 33.49 -1.73
N VAL A 11 7.70 34.28 -2.72
CA VAL A 11 6.29 34.65 -2.94
C VAL A 11 5.67 33.58 -3.85
N THR A 12 4.50 33.08 -3.45
CA THR A 12 3.69 32.12 -4.22
C THR A 12 2.32 32.69 -4.51
N ASN A 13 1.65 32.21 -5.56
CA ASN A 13 0.33 32.74 -5.94
C ASN A 13 -0.81 32.24 -5.05
N THR A 14 -0.59 31.12 -4.34
CA THR A 14 -1.61 30.50 -3.49
C THR A 14 -0.99 29.91 -2.23
N GLU A 15 -1.79 29.85 -1.14
CA GLU A 15 -1.42 29.18 0.10
C GLU A 15 -1.00 27.71 -0.12
N VAL A 16 -1.67 27.03 -1.04
CA VAL A 16 -1.34 25.63 -1.39
C VAL A 16 0.05 25.50 -2.00
N GLU A 17 0.44 26.44 -2.88
CA GLU A 17 1.79 26.48 -3.45
C GLU A 17 2.83 26.79 -2.37
N ALA A 18 2.53 27.69 -1.43
CA ALA A 18 3.42 27.99 -0.31
C ALA A 18 3.70 26.75 0.54
N LEU A 19 2.67 26.02 0.94
CA LEU A 19 2.79 24.83 1.77
C LEU A 19 3.47 23.66 1.05
N LEU A 20 3.23 23.49 -0.26
CA LEU A 20 3.95 22.49 -1.06
C LEU A 20 5.42 22.87 -1.22
N LEU A 21 5.73 24.15 -1.40
CA LEU A 21 7.11 24.63 -1.46
C LEU A 21 7.81 24.43 -0.12
N GLU A 22 7.17 24.78 1.00
CA GLU A 22 7.69 24.51 2.36
C GLU A 22 8.02 23.04 2.55
N CYS A 23 7.08 22.12 2.24
CA CYS A 23 7.32 20.69 2.33
C CYS A 23 8.54 20.24 1.50
N ASN A 24 8.70 20.78 0.29
CA ASN A 24 9.83 20.46 -0.58
C ASN A 24 11.16 20.98 -0.01
N LEU A 25 11.16 22.21 0.53
CA LEU A 25 12.34 22.81 1.17
C LEU A 25 12.75 22.04 2.43
N ILE A 26 11.79 21.66 3.28
CA ILE A 26 12.04 20.81 4.47
C ILE A 26 12.67 19.49 4.06
N LYS A 27 12.15 18.81 3.02
CA LYS A 27 12.70 17.56 2.50
C LYS A 27 14.13 17.71 1.97
N ARG A 28 14.38 18.80 1.24
CA ARG A 28 15.67 19.10 0.61
C ARG A 28 16.74 19.47 1.62
N HIS A 29 16.41 20.40 2.53
CA HIS A 29 17.38 21.01 3.44
C HIS A 29 17.43 20.35 4.82
N LYS A 30 16.36 19.61 5.20
CA LYS A 30 16.22 18.93 6.51
C LYS A 30 16.58 19.84 7.69
N PRO A 31 15.95 21.02 7.80
CA PRO A 31 16.31 22.01 8.80
C PRO A 31 16.06 21.50 10.22
N ARG A 32 16.97 21.84 11.15
CA ARG A 32 17.01 21.29 12.52
C ARG A 32 15.74 21.56 13.33
N PHE A 33 15.10 22.69 13.11
CA PHE A 33 13.97 23.15 13.92
C PHE A 33 12.59 22.90 13.29
N ASN A 34 12.54 22.23 12.14
CA ASN A 34 11.28 21.84 11.50
C ASN A 34 10.91 20.39 11.82
N ILE A 35 9.63 20.08 11.75
CA ILE A 35 9.13 18.71 11.82
C ILE A 35 9.55 17.96 10.56
N ILE A 36 10.34 16.90 10.70
CA ILE A 36 10.92 16.17 9.56
C ILE A 36 10.44 14.73 9.56
N LEU A 37 9.89 14.30 8.41
CA LEU A 37 9.60 12.90 8.12
C LEU A 37 10.84 12.24 7.48
N ARG A 38 11.60 11.47 8.26
CA ARG A 38 12.84 10.82 7.78
C ARG A 38 12.62 9.69 6.77
N ASP A 39 11.49 8.99 6.85
CA ASP A 39 11.23 7.80 6.04
C ASP A 39 10.27 8.11 4.87
N ASP A 40 10.82 8.73 3.84
CA ASP A 40 10.13 9.24 2.66
C ASP A 40 10.13 8.25 1.46
N LYS A 41 10.49 7.00 1.68
CA LYS A 41 10.57 6.01 0.59
C LYS A 41 9.18 5.75 0.00
N SER A 42 9.09 5.81 -1.33
CA SER A 42 7.86 5.46 -2.05
C SER A 42 7.46 4.01 -1.77
N PHE A 43 6.17 3.77 -1.58
CA PHE A 43 5.65 2.43 -1.39
C PHE A 43 5.67 1.63 -2.70
N PRO A 44 5.95 0.32 -2.65
CA PRO A 44 5.84 -0.53 -3.82
C PRO A 44 4.37 -0.76 -4.22
N TYR A 45 4.18 -1.02 -5.51
CA TYR A 45 2.93 -1.42 -6.14
C TYR A 45 3.09 -2.78 -6.79
N ILE A 46 2.01 -3.50 -7.00
CA ILE A 46 1.93 -4.57 -7.96
C ILE A 46 1.38 -3.97 -9.26
N LEU A 47 2.15 -4.07 -10.34
CA LEU A 47 1.78 -3.59 -11.65
C LEU A 47 1.42 -4.77 -12.56
N ILE A 48 0.26 -4.71 -13.18
CA ILE A 48 -0.09 -5.53 -14.33
C ILE A 48 0.17 -4.68 -15.58
N ASN A 49 1.33 -4.89 -16.20
CA ASN A 49 1.77 -4.12 -17.37
C ASN A 49 1.06 -4.60 -18.62
N LYS A 50 0.41 -3.66 -19.36
CA LYS A 50 -0.40 -3.93 -20.55
C LYS A 50 0.29 -3.56 -21.88
N GLU A 51 1.57 -3.24 -21.87
CA GLU A 51 2.29 -2.83 -23.09
C GLU A 51 2.41 -3.93 -24.14
N TYR A 52 2.22 -5.18 -23.74
CA TYR A 52 2.41 -6.33 -24.58
C TYR A 52 1.18 -7.25 -24.61
N GLU A 53 1.09 -8.04 -25.66
CA GLU A 53 0.00 -8.97 -25.88
C GLU A 53 -0.30 -9.86 -24.66
N PHE A 54 0.75 -10.40 -24.03
CA PHE A 54 0.64 -11.13 -22.78
C PHE A 54 1.09 -10.24 -21.60
N PRO A 55 0.17 -9.62 -20.86
CA PRO A 55 0.51 -8.77 -19.73
C PRO A 55 1.36 -9.49 -18.69
N ARG A 56 2.35 -8.81 -18.13
CA ARG A 56 3.16 -9.37 -17.05
C ARG A 56 2.79 -8.74 -15.70
N ILE A 57 2.99 -9.52 -14.62
CA ILE A 57 2.86 -9.02 -13.27
C ILE A 57 4.25 -8.77 -12.66
N LEU A 58 4.44 -7.61 -12.04
CA LEU A 58 5.71 -7.25 -11.41
C LEU A 58 5.52 -6.33 -10.21
N LYS A 59 6.52 -6.34 -9.32
CA LYS A 59 6.64 -5.31 -8.29
C LYS A 59 7.23 -4.05 -8.91
N TYR A 60 6.60 -2.91 -8.66
CA TYR A 60 7.01 -1.61 -9.17
C TYR A 60 7.15 -0.60 -8.04
N ARG A 61 8.15 0.26 -8.11
CA ARG A 61 8.36 1.35 -7.17
C ARG A 61 8.72 2.62 -7.94
N GLY A 62 8.15 3.73 -7.54
CA GLY A 62 8.36 5.04 -8.17
C GLY A 62 7.11 5.62 -8.81
N PRO A 63 7.23 6.71 -9.57
CA PRO A 63 6.11 7.37 -10.23
C PRO A 63 5.47 6.45 -11.28
N LYS A 64 4.14 6.50 -11.40
CA LYS A 64 3.33 5.60 -12.28
C LYS A 64 3.51 5.92 -13.78
N LYS A 65 4.72 5.68 -14.32
CA LYS A 65 5.07 5.99 -15.72
C LYS A 65 4.74 4.87 -16.71
N LEU A 66 4.70 3.61 -16.25
CA LEU A 66 4.46 2.46 -17.13
C LEU A 66 2.96 2.30 -17.43
N LYS A 67 2.64 1.91 -18.67
CA LYS A 67 1.26 1.61 -19.09
C LYS A 67 0.78 0.33 -18.40
N GLY A 68 -0.29 0.41 -17.61
CA GLY A 68 -0.84 -0.74 -16.90
C GLY A 68 -1.72 -0.36 -15.71
N GLU A 69 -2.11 -1.36 -14.95
CA GLU A 69 -2.92 -1.18 -13.75
C GLU A 69 -2.07 -1.40 -12.51
N TYR A 70 -2.09 -0.41 -11.63
CA TYR A 70 -1.33 -0.38 -10.37
C TYR A 70 -2.23 -0.74 -9.20
N PHE A 71 -1.81 -1.72 -8.42
CA PHE A 71 -2.49 -2.19 -7.22
C PHE A 71 -1.61 -1.94 -6.00
N GLY A 72 -2.14 -1.29 -5.00
CA GLY A 72 -1.39 -0.85 -3.81
C GLY A 72 -1.84 0.54 -3.37
N PRO A 73 -1.02 1.32 -2.67
CA PRO A 73 0.38 1.01 -2.28
C PRO A 73 0.51 -0.07 -1.20
N PHE A 74 1.53 -0.92 -1.30
CA PHE A 74 1.92 -1.85 -0.24
C PHE A 74 2.90 -1.17 0.71
N VAL A 75 2.67 -1.30 2.01
CA VAL A 75 3.51 -0.62 3.01
C VAL A 75 4.89 -1.26 3.16
N SER A 76 4.98 -2.57 2.94
CA SER A 76 6.23 -3.32 3.02
C SER A 76 6.59 -3.97 1.68
N PRO A 77 7.86 -3.90 1.25
CA PRO A 77 8.36 -4.64 0.11
C PRO A 77 8.14 -6.15 0.23
N SER A 78 8.30 -6.71 1.44
CA SER A 78 8.10 -8.13 1.71
C SER A 78 6.65 -8.58 1.49
N ILE A 79 5.68 -7.77 1.90
CA ILE A 79 4.25 -8.05 1.66
C ILE A 79 3.94 -8.00 0.16
N ALA A 80 4.52 -7.04 -0.56
CA ALA A 80 4.36 -6.94 -2.02
C ALA A 80 4.96 -8.17 -2.73
N ASP A 81 6.16 -8.63 -2.32
CA ASP A 81 6.82 -9.82 -2.87
C ASP A 81 6.02 -11.09 -2.58
N TYR A 82 5.57 -11.26 -1.33
CA TYR A 82 4.72 -12.38 -0.96
C TYR A 82 3.42 -12.42 -1.76
N THR A 83 2.75 -11.27 -1.90
CA THR A 83 1.52 -11.15 -2.68
C THR A 83 1.78 -11.46 -4.15
N LEU A 84 2.87 -10.96 -4.74
CA LEU A 84 3.26 -11.23 -6.12
C LEU A 84 3.47 -12.73 -6.36
N ILE A 85 4.26 -13.40 -5.52
CA ILE A 85 4.52 -14.86 -5.61
C ILE A 85 3.21 -15.65 -5.48
N SER A 86 2.35 -15.25 -4.57
CA SER A 86 1.07 -15.93 -4.35
C SER A 86 0.10 -15.73 -5.51
N LEU A 87 0.10 -14.54 -6.14
CA LEU A 87 -0.67 -14.28 -7.37
C LEU A 87 -0.16 -15.11 -8.55
N GLN A 88 1.16 -15.27 -8.69
CA GLN A 88 1.73 -16.15 -9.71
C GLN A 88 1.26 -17.61 -9.51
N LYS A 89 1.31 -18.14 -8.29
CA LYS A 89 0.81 -19.48 -7.96
C LYS A 89 -0.70 -19.64 -8.19
N ALA A 90 -1.50 -18.61 -7.86
CA ALA A 90 -2.95 -18.66 -7.98
C ALA A 90 -3.45 -18.53 -9.43
N PHE A 91 -2.83 -17.64 -10.22
CA PHE A 91 -3.31 -17.26 -11.55
C PHE A 91 -2.35 -17.60 -12.69
N LEU A 92 -1.18 -18.18 -12.40
CA LEU A 92 -0.17 -18.66 -13.35
C LEU A 92 0.32 -17.56 -14.31
N LEU A 93 0.52 -16.35 -13.79
CA LEU A 93 0.89 -15.19 -14.58
C LEU A 93 2.40 -15.08 -14.77
N ARG A 94 2.83 -14.65 -15.97
CA ARG A 94 4.24 -14.42 -16.25
C ARG A 94 4.80 -13.20 -15.51
N SER A 95 6.06 -13.29 -15.09
CA SER A 95 6.83 -12.18 -14.49
C SER A 95 8.10 -11.83 -15.25
N CYS A 96 8.49 -12.66 -16.23
CA CYS A 96 9.70 -12.46 -17.02
C CYS A 96 9.69 -11.15 -17.80
N SER A 97 10.88 -10.61 -18.13
CA SER A 97 11.03 -9.44 -18.98
C SER A 97 10.55 -9.75 -20.41
N ASN A 98 10.26 -8.72 -21.18
CA ASN A 98 9.77 -8.90 -22.56
C ASN A 98 10.86 -9.46 -23.47
N THR A 99 12.11 -9.09 -23.26
CA THR A 99 13.27 -9.67 -23.98
C THR A 99 13.36 -11.18 -23.74
N VAL A 100 13.30 -11.59 -22.46
CA VAL A 100 13.31 -13.03 -22.10
C VAL A 100 12.08 -13.74 -22.68
N PHE A 101 10.89 -13.10 -22.68
CA PHE A 101 9.68 -13.68 -23.22
C PHE A 101 9.77 -13.96 -24.72
N LYS A 102 10.28 -13.00 -25.51
CA LYS A 102 10.39 -13.12 -26.97
C LYS A 102 11.41 -14.16 -27.42
N ASN A 103 12.51 -14.31 -26.67
CA ASN A 103 13.63 -15.18 -27.03
C ASN A 103 13.53 -16.61 -26.48
N ARG A 104 12.39 -16.99 -25.89
CA ARG A 104 12.19 -18.31 -25.31
C ARG A 104 11.74 -19.32 -26.35
N THR A 105 12.47 -20.44 -26.43
CA THR A 105 12.13 -21.60 -27.26
C THR A 105 11.58 -22.78 -26.45
N ARG A 106 11.82 -22.78 -25.14
CA ARG A 106 11.33 -23.81 -24.19
C ARG A 106 10.74 -23.18 -22.93
N PRO A 107 9.82 -23.86 -22.21
CA PRO A 107 9.29 -23.36 -20.95
C PRO A 107 10.41 -23.17 -19.93
N CYS A 108 10.22 -22.26 -18.98
CA CYS A 108 11.19 -22.02 -17.91
C CYS A 108 10.74 -22.69 -16.61
N LEU A 109 11.64 -22.76 -15.63
CA LEU A 109 11.39 -23.32 -14.30
C LEU A 109 10.08 -22.84 -13.66
N LEU A 110 9.65 -21.57 -13.92
CA LEU A 110 8.37 -21.09 -13.39
C LEU A 110 7.16 -21.86 -13.92
N TYR A 111 7.24 -22.46 -15.11
CA TYR A 111 6.20 -23.34 -15.62
C TYR A 111 6.23 -24.69 -14.88
N ASP A 112 7.41 -25.27 -14.70
CA ASP A 112 7.56 -26.58 -14.04
C ASP A 112 7.11 -26.52 -12.58
N ILE A 113 7.47 -25.45 -11.85
CA ILE A 113 7.00 -25.21 -10.47
C ILE A 113 5.60 -24.61 -10.37
N LYS A 114 4.82 -24.62 -11.46
CA LYS A 114 3.41 -24.20 -11.53
C LYS A 114 3.18 -22.75 -11.05
N ARG A 115 4.04 -21.84 -11.47
CA ARG A 115 3.91 -20.38 -11.23
C ARG A 115 3.65 -19.57 -12.49
N CYS A 116 3.76 -20.19 -13.68
CA CYS A 116 3.51 -19.59 -14.97
C CYS A 116 2.81 -20.59 -15.89
N SER A 117 1.98 -20.11 -16.80
CA SER A 117 1.29 -20.90 -17.81
C SER A 117 2.07 -21.03 -19.12
N ALA A 118 3.34 -20.58 -19.17
CA ALA A 118 4.24 -20.58 -20.32
C ALA A 118 3.64 -20.02 -21.63
N PRO A 119 3.11 -18.79 -21.63
CA PRO A 119 2.59 -18.18 -22.84
C PRO A 119 3.68 -17.89 -23.89
N CYS A 120 4.95 -17.83 -23.48
CA CYS A 120 6.10 -17.64 -24.38
C CYS A 120 6.29 -18.78 -25.38
N VAL A 121 5.88 -20.00 -25.04
CA VAL A 121 5.93 -21.20 -25.90
C VAL A 121 4.53 -21.70 -26.29
N LYS A 122 3.53 -20.81 -26.23
CA LYS A 122 2.14 -21.06 -26.65
C LYS A 122 1.41 -22.21 -25.94
N TYR A 123 1.82 -22.57 -24.68
CA TYR A 123 1.14 -23.60 -23.89
C TYR A 123 -0.22 -23.13 -23.34
N ILE A 124 -0.52 -21.85 -23.47
CA ILE A 124 -1.83 -21.28 -23.16
C ILE A 124 -2.25 -20.33 -24.27
N SER A 125 -3.53 -20.37 -24.65
CA SER A 125 -4.08 -19.42 -25.61
C SER A 125 -4.21 -18.03 -25.00
N LYS A 126 -4.18 -17.00 -25.83
CA LYS A 126 -4.35 -15.60 -25.43
C LYS A 126 -5.63 -15.40 -24.62
N LYS A 127 -6.76 -15.94 -25.10
CA LYS A 127 -8.05 -15.85 -24.42
C LYS A 127 -8.01 -16.40 -22.99
N LYS A 128 -7.47 -17.61 -22.78
CA LYS A 128 -7.35 -18.23 -21.44
C LYS A 128 -6.38 -17.45 -20.54
N TYR A 129 -5.30 -16.89 -21.10
CA TYR A 129 -4.37 -16.05 -20.34
C TYR A 129 -5.05 -14.75 -19.89
N ASP A 130 -5.81 -14.10 -20.77
CA ASP A 130 -6.55 -12.87 -20.42
C ASP A 130 -7.62 -13.13 -19.35
N GLU A 131 -8.29 -14.28 -19.37
CA GLU A 131 -9.17 -14.68 -18.25
C GLU A 131 -8.42 -14.76 -16.91
N SER A 132 -7.21 -15.32 -16.91
CA SER A 132 -6.36 -15.38 -15.70
C SER A 132 -5.97 -13.98 -15.22
N ILE A 133 -5.64 -13.05 -16.14
CA ILE A 133 -5.39 -11.65 -15.83
C ILE A 133 -6.63 -10.98 -15.22
N GLN A 134 -7.81 -11.19 -15.80
CA GLN A 134 -9.05 -10.61 -15.25
C GLN A 134 -9.40 -11.17 -13.87
N ASP A 135 -9.21 -12.46 -13.67
CA ASP A 135 -9.42 -13.08 -12.36
C ASP A 135 -8.43 -12.53 -11.30
N ALA A 136 -7.15 -12.32 -11.66
CA ALA A 136 -6.17 -11.68 -10.79
C ALA A 136 -6.55 -10.22 -10.45
N LYS A 137 -7.03 -9.44 -11.43
CA LYS A 137 -7.52 -8.07 -11.20
C LYS A 137 -8.74 -8.06 -10.28
N LYS A 138 -9.72 -8.93 -10.51
CA LYS A 138 -10.90 -9.06 -9.64
C LYS A 138 -10.50 -9.40 -8.21
N PHE A 139 -9.49 -10.27 -8.05
CA PHE A 139 -8.93 -10.61 -6.75
C PHE A 139 -8.29 -9.40 -6.06
N LEU A 140 -7.41 -8.68 -6.75
CA LEU A 140 -6.74 -7.47 -6.23
C LEU A 140 -7.74 -6.35 -5.89
N ASN A 141 -8.90 -6.33 -6.56
CA ASN A 141 -10.02 -5.44 -6.29
C ASN A 141 -10.98 -5.96 -5.21
N GLY A 142 -10.62 -7.03 -4.48
CA GLY A 142 -11.38 -7.54 -3.34
C GLY A 142 -12.49 -8.55 -3.68
N ASN A 143 -12.73 -8.88 -4.96
CA ASN A 143 -13.80 -9.81 -5.39
C ASN A 143 -13.42 -11.30 -5.22
N THR A 144 -12.85 -11.65 -4.09
CA THR A 144 -12.28 -12.98 -3.83
C THR A 144 -13.31 -14.10 -3.75
N LYS A 145 -14.51 -13.81 -3.19
CA LYS A 145 -15.58 -14.84 -3.01
C LYS A 145 -16.00 -15.46 -4.34
N LYS A 146 -16.20 -14.65 -5.38
CA LYS A 146 -16.62 -15.12 -6.72
C LYS A 146 -15.55 -16.02 -7.36
N ILE A 147 -14.27 -15.64 -7.22
CA ILE A 147 -13.13 -16.41 -7.77
C ILE A 147 -13.01 -17.75 -7.06
N LYS A 148 -13.08 -17.78 -5.73
CA LYS A 148 -13.03 -19.03 -4.95
C LYS A 148 -14.20 -19.97 -5.31
N SER A 149 -15.42 -19.44 -5.44
CA SER A 149 -16.58 -20.22 -5.87
C SER A 149 -16.37 -20.83 -7.27
N LYS A 150 -15.87 -20.05 -8.24
CA LYS A 150 -15.51 -20.54 -9.60
C LYS A 150 -14.49 -21.68 -9.54
N LEU A 151 -13.39 -21.48 -8.80
CA LEU A 151 -12.33 -22.50 -8.68
C LEU A 151 -12.80 -23.75 -7.94
N ASN A 152 -13.62 -23.62 -6.89
CA ASN A 152 -14.20 -24.75 -6.18
C ASN A 152 -15.13 -25.59 -7.07
N LYS A 153 -16.04 -24.92 -7.83
CA LYS A 153 -16.91 -25.62 -8.79
C LYS A 153 -16.11 -26.39 -9.82
N LEU A 154 -15.04 -25.78 -10.35
CA LEU A 154 -14.16 -26.45 -11.33
C LEU A 154 -13.40 -27.63 -10.70
N MET A 155 -12.86 -27.45 -9.50
CA MET A 155 -12.16 -28.51 -8.75
C MET A 155 -13.09 -29.71 -8.50
N MET A 156 -14.32 -29.48 -8.06
CA MET A 156 -15.28 -30.56 -7.84
C MET A 156 -15.68 -31.28 -9.14
N ARG A 157 -15.82 -30.53 -10.25
CA ARG A 157 -16.12 -31.10 -11.56
C ARG A 157 -14.95 -31.98 -12.06
N THR A 158 -13.72 -31.49 -11.98
CA THR A 158 -12.54 -32.27 -12.40
C THR A 158 -12.34 -33.51 -11.52
N SER A 159 -12.60 -33.40 -10.20
CA SER A 159 -12.57 -34.55 -9.29
C SER A 159 -13.63 -35.62 -9.64
N LYS A 160 -14.87 -35.21 -9.95
CA LYS A 160 -15.92 -36.13 -10.40
C LYS A 160 -15.56 -36.86 -11.71
N ASN A 161 -14.82 -36.17 -12.59
CA ASN A 161 -14.31 -36.77 -13.83
C ASN A 161 -13.01 -37.56 -13.63
N GLN A 162 -12.65 -37.90 -12.39
CA GLN A 162 -11.44 -38.64 -12.01
C GLN A 162 -10.11 -38.00 -12.45
N MET A 163 -10.12 -36.70 -12.82
CA MET A 163 -8.94 -35.92 -13.17
C MET A 163 -8.28 -35.37 -11.90
N TYR A 164 -7.77 -36.29 -11.03
CA TYR A 164 -7.31 -35.96 -9.67
C TYR A 164 -6.11 -35.04 -9.65
N GLU A 165 -5.19 -35.13 -10.60
CA GLU A 165 -4.06 -34.20 -10.68
C GLU A 165 -4.52 -32.75 -10.94
N GLU A 166 -5.47 -32.56 -11.85
CA GLU A 166 -6.00 -31.24 -12.16
C GLU A 166 -6.80 -30.69 -10.98
N ALA A 167 -7.61 -31.51 -10.33
CA ALA A 167 -8.31 -31.17 -9.10
C ALA A 167 -7.34 -30.76 -7.99
N GLY A 168 -6.21 -31.47 -7.84
CA GLY A 168 -5.13 -31.16 -6.92
C GLY A 168 -4.46 -29.80 -7.23
N ARG A 169 -4.23 -29.49 -8.50
CA ARG A 169 -3.72 -28.19 -8.95
C ARG A 169 -4.69 -27.05 -8.58
N LEU A 170 -5.99 -27.23 -8.81
CA LEU A 170 -7.02 -26.24 -8.45
C LEU A 170 -7.11 -26.04 -6.94
N ARG A 171 -7.03 -27.11 -6.14
CA ARG A 171 -6.94 -27.04 -4.67
C ARG A 171 -5.74 -26.20 -4.21
N ASN A 172 -4.57 -26.41 -4.81
CA ASN A 172 -3.37 -25.66 -4.47
C ASN A 172 -3.49 -24.17 -4.83
N ARG A 173 -4.16 -23.84 -5.93
CA ARG A 173 -4.50 -22.45 -6.30
C ARG A 173 -5.41 -21.80 -5.28
N ILE A 174 -6.46 -22.51 -4.83
CA ILE A 174 -7.37 -22.03 -3.77
C ILE A 174 -6.61 -21.82 -2.46
N LYS A 175 -5.70 -22.74 -2.10
CA LYS A 175 -4.83 -22.60 -0.91
C LYS A 175 -3.98 -21.32 -0.99
N SER A 176 -3.39 -21.03 -2.15
CA SER A 176 -2.61 -19.79 -2.37
C SER A 176 -3.46 -18.53 -2.21
N ILE A 177 -4.69 -18.53 -2.73
CA ILE A 177 -5.64 -17.42 -2.54
C ILE A 177 -5.98 -17.24 -1.06
N ASN A 178 -6.23 -18.33 -0.33
CA ASN A 178 -6.53 -18.27 1.10
C ASN A 178 -5.34 -17.74 1.92
N GLN A 179 -4.12 -18.10 1.54
CA GLN A 179 -2.90 -17.59 2.18
C GLN A 179 -2.76 -16.07 2.03
N ILE A 180 -3.00 -15.53 0.82
CA ILE A 180 -2.98 -14.07 0.63
C ILE A 180 -4.03 -13.40 1.54
N GLN A 181 -5.23 -13.99 1.64
CA GLN A 181 -6.30 -13.45 2.49
C GLN A 181 -5.95 -13.46 3.97
N LYS A 182 -5.23 -14.48 4.47
CA LYS A 182 -4.78 -14.51 5.88
C LYS A 182 -3.85 -13.34 6.21
N TYR A 183 -2.97 -12.94 5.29
CA TYR A 183 -2.11 -11.76 5.46
C TYR A 183 -2.86 -10.44 5.25
N GLN A 184 -3.96 -10.47 4.51
CA GLN A 184 -4.88 -9.34 4.31
C GLN A 184 -6.06 -9.39 5.29
N SER A 185 -5.97 -10.21 6.34
CA SER A 185 -7.06 -10.54 7.25
C SER A 185 -7.64 -9.30 7.90
N VAL A 186 -8.78 -9.03 7.55
CA VAL A 186 -9.97 -8.28 7.94
C VAL A 186 -10.46 -7.49 6.73
N PHE A 187 -11.23 -8.16 5.86
CA PHE A 187 -12.05 -7.46 4.88
C PHE A 187 -13.18 -6.77 5.63
N ILE A 188 -13.02 -5.47 5.86
CA ILE A 188 -14.06 -4.65 6.47
C ILE A 188 -14.76 -3.90 5.35
N LYS A 189 -16.03 -4.24 5.13
CA LYS A 189 -16.86 -3.69 4.05
C LYS A 189 -16.89 -2.16 4.04
N ASP A 190 -16.77 -1.54 5.20
CA ASP A 190 -16.77 -0.09 5.43
C ASP A 190 -15.39 0.60 5.29
N MET A 191 -14.31 -0.16 5.05
CA MET A 191 -12.94 0.34 4.94
C MET A 191 -12.37 0.19 3.52
N ARG A 192 -13.11 0.58 2.50
CA ARG A 192 -12.68 0.36 1.10
C ARG A 192 -11.35 1.02 0.76
N ASN A 193 -11.22 2.32 0.98
CA ASN A 193 -10.00 3.08 0.73
C ASN A 193 -9.82 4.07 1.88
N ILE A 194 -9.10 3.65 2.92
CA ILE A 194 -8.93 4.42 4.15
C ILE A 194 -7.50 4.28 4.63
N ASP A 195 -6.91 5.38 5.03
CA ASP A 195 -5.69 5.41 5.83
C ASP A 195 -6.04 5.81 7.26
N ILE A 196 -5.43 5.15 8.22
CA ILE A 196 -5.63 5.38 9.64
C ILE A 196 -4.31 5.81 10.23
N PHE A 197 -4.28 6.96 10.89
CA PHE A 197 -3.09 7.44 11.60
C PHE A 197 -3.42 7.73 13.05
N ALA A 198 -2.61 7.18 13.95
CA ALA A 198 -2.66 7.53 15.36
C ALA A 198 -1.29 8.00 15.82
N ILE A 199 -1.27 9.16 16.46
CA ILE A 199 -0.08 9.74 17.07
C ILE A 199 -0.07 9.47 18.56
N LYS A 200 1.12 9.23 19.10
CA LYS A 200 1.41 9.25 20.53
C LYS A 200 2.76 9.90 20.77
N LYS A 201 2.84 10.75 21.81
CA LYS A 201 4.07 11.37 22.27
C LYS A 201 4.35 10.93 23.71
N ILE A 202 5.57 10.53 24.01
CA ILE A 202 6.04 10.10 25.32
C ILE A 202 7.47 10.59 25.49
N ASP A 203 7.77 11.29 26.58
CA ASP A 203 9.10 11.78 26.91
C ASP A 203 9.77 12.55 25.75
N GLY A 204 9.04 13.49 25.13
CA GLY A 204 9.54 14.30 24.03
C GLY A 204 9.72 13.56 22.69
N LYS A 205 9.49 12.24 22.61
CA LYS A 205 9.55 11.44 21.37
C LYS A 205 8.15 11.10 20.90
N SER A 206 7.90 11.17 19.59
CA SER A 206 6.60 10.81 19.02
C SER A 206 6.70 9.64 18.04
N CYS A 207 5.59 8.89 17.95
CA CYS A 207 5.38 7.88 16.95
C CYS A 207 4.00 8.07 16.32
N ILE A 208 3.94 8.03 15.00
CA ILE A 208 2.70 7.97 14.24
C ILE A 208 2.59 6.58 13.64
N HIS A 209 1.56 5.83 14.06
CA HIS A 209 1.31 4.50 13.49
C HIS A 209 0.25 4.59 12.41
N GLY A 210 0.63 4.23 11.19
CA GLY A 210 -0.23 4.21 10.01
C GLY A 210 -0.71 2.80 9.67
N MET A 211 -2.01 2.63 9.39
CA MET A 211 -2.63 1.41 8.87
C MET A 211 -3.31 1.74 7.54
N PHE A 212 -3.07 0.96 6.50
CA PHE A 212 -3.46 1.28 5.13
C PHE A 212 -4.43 0.25 4.58
N TYR A 213 -5.64 0.69 4.25
CA TYR A 213 -6.70 -0.16 3.71
C TYR A 213 -7.02 0.22 2.27
N ARG A 214 -7.03 -0.75 1.36
CA ARG A 214 -7.46 -0.60 -0.03
C ARG A 214 -8.41 -1.73 -0.38
N ASN A 215 -9.54 -1.36 -0.99
CA ASN A 215 -10.60 -2.33 -1.34
C ASN A 215 -11.05 -3.22 -0.16
N GLY A 216 -11.02 -2.67 1.07
CA GLY A 216 -11.37 -3.39 2.29
C GLY A 216 -10.30 -4.33 2.84
N SER A 217 -9.15 -4.44 2.18
CA SER A 217 -8.02 -5.27 2.61
C SER A 217 -6.94 -4.42 3.26
N ASN A 218 -6.31 -4.93 4.32
CA ASN A 218 -5.15 -4.28 4.94
C ASN A 218 -3.91 -4.50 4.06
N TYR A 219 -3.33 -3.41 3.56
CA TYR A 219 -2.12 -3.40 2.75
C TYR A 219 -0.84 -3.21 3.58
N GLY A 220 -0.97 -3.23 4.89
CA GLY A 220 0.11 -3.20 5.86
C GLY A 220 0.02 -2.03 6.83
N ASN A 221 0.91 -2.07 7.83
CA ASN A 221 1.03 -1.09 8.89
C ASN A 221 2.46 -0.57 8.92
N LYS A 222 2.65 0.69 9.29
CA LYS A 222 3.98 1.29 9.43
C LYS A 222 4.00 2.32 10.53
N SER A 223 5.07 2.32 11.32
CA SER A 223 5.34 3.34 12.32
C SER A 223 6.34 4.35 11.78
N PHE A 224 6.05 5.62 12.00
CA PHE A 224 6.86 6.76 11.62
C PHE A 224 7.30 7.49 12.89
N PHE A 225 8.52 7.97 12.89
CA PHE A 225 9.10 8.68 14.01
C PHE A 225 9.58 10.05 13.51
N PRO A 226 8.67 11.05 13.42
CA PRO A 226 9.06 12.39 13.02
C PRO A 226 10.01 13.00 14.04
N ILE A 227 10.93 13.86 13.55
CA ILE A 227 11.78 14.67 14.41
C ILE A 227 11.07 15.99 14.57
N HIS A 228 10.98 16.46 15.80
CA HIS A 228 10.32 17.70 16.15
C HIS A 228 10.93 18.27 17.43
N ASP A 229 10.60 19.51 17.76
CA ASP A 229 10.92 20.11 19.06
C ASP A 229 10.20 19.37 20.19
N THR A 230 10.84 19.28 21.36
CA THR A 230 10.25 18.64 22.55
C THR A 230 8.93 19.27 22.98
N ASN A 231 8.72 20.55 22.69
CA ASN A 231 7.51 21.30 23.05
C ASN A 231 6.38 21.18 22.01
N ALA A 232 6.65 20.70 20.79
CA ALA A 232 5.65 20.58 19.74
C ALA A 232 4.46 19.72 20.18
N GLN A 233 3.23 20.18 19.90
CA GLN A 233 2.00 19.49 20.24
C GLN A 233 1.74 18.33 19.28
N GLU A 234 1.04 17.29 19.76
CA GLU A 234 0.74 16.10 18.92
C GLU A 234 -0.06 16.45 17.67
N ASP A 235 -0.93 17.48 17.73
CA ASP A 235 -1.73 17.91 16.58
C ASP A 235 -0.86 18.58 15.50
N GLU A 236 0.08 19.43 15.88
CA GLU A 236 1.05 20.07 14.98
C GLU A 236 1.96 19.03 14.30
N ILE A 237 2.43 18.06 15.08
CA ILE A 237 3.27 16.97 14.57
C ILE A 237 2.50 16.12 13.54
N LEU A 238 1.23 15.79 13.84
CA LEU A 238 0.39 14.99 12.95
C LEU A 238 0.01 15.79 11.70
N GLU A 239 -0.26 17.10 11.81
CA GLU A 239 -0.57 17.96 10.69
C GLU A 239 0.61 18.03 9.71
N SER A 240 1.78 18.40 10.19
CA SER A 240 3.02 18.44 9.41
C SER A 240 3.36 17.09 8.78
N PHE A 241 3.13 15.99 9.52
CA PHE A 241 3.31 14.63 9.00
C PHE A 241 2.38 14.37 7.82
N LEU A 242 1.09 14.68 7.93
CA LEU A 242 0.11 14.43 6.86
C LEU A 242 0.45 15.21 5.59
N PHE A 243 0.88 16.49 5.71
CA PHE A 243 1.36 17.26 4.59
C PHE A 243 2.55 16.62 3.90
N GLN A 244 3.59 16.29 4.65
CA GLN A 244 4.81 15.66 4.10
C GLN A 244 4.51 14.28 3.52
N PHE A 245 3.67 13.48 4.21
CA PHE A 245 3.33 12.12 3.79
C PHE A 245 2.57 12.10 2.46
N TYR A 246 1.60 12.98 2.30
CA TYR A 246 0.78 13.06 1.08
C TYR A 246 1.33 14.00 0.02
N ALA A 247 2.47 14.67 0.24
CA ALA A 247 3.10 15.49 -0.79
C ALA A 247 3.38 14.70 -2.08
N ASP A 248 3.86 13.46 -1.96
CA ASP A 248 4.23 12.60 -3.09
C ASP A 248 3.40 11.31 -3.18
N LYS A 249 2.40 11.12 -2.31
CA LYS A 249 1.58 9.92 -2.27
C LYS A 249 0.13 10.20 -2.66
N GLU A 250 -0.52 9.19 -3.20
CA GLU A 250 -1.96 9.25 -3.45
C GLU A 250 -2.74 9.28 -2.13
N THR A 251 -3.64 10.23 -2.03
CA THR A 251 -4.50 10.39 -0.85
C THR A 251 -5.78 9.57 -1.03
N PRO A 252 -6.16 8.72 -0.09
CA PRO A 252 -7.44 8.03 -0.13
C PRO A 252 -8.58 9.02 0.14
N PRO A 253 -9.82 8.70 -0.26
CA PRO A 253 -10.98 9.56 -0.01
C PRO A 253 -11.28 9.75 1.48
N LYS A 254 -10.76 8.89 2.35
CA LYS A 254 -10.97 8.98 3.80
C LYS A 254 -9.68 8.72 4.58
N ILE A 255 -9.44 9.58 5.57
CA ILE A 255 -8.34 9.46 6.53
C ILE A 255 -8.97 9.47 7.93
N LEU A 256 -8.61 8.49 8.75
CA LEU A 256 -9.02 8.45 10.16
C LEU A 256 -7.85 8.82 11.05
N ILE A 257 -8.11 9.66 12.05
CA ILE A 257 -7.10 10.13 13.01
C ILE A 257 -7.61 9.99 14.45
N ASN A 258 -6.67 9.97 15.42
CA ASN A 258 -7.01 9.93 16.84
C ASN A 258 -7.09 11.33 17.48
N ARG A 259 -7.02 12.41 16.68
CA ARG A 259 -7.09 13.81 17.10
C ARG A 259 -8.39 14.47 16.65
N ASP A 260 -8.69 15.67 17.18
CA ASP A 260 -9.90 16.37 16.76
C ASP A 260 -9.76 16.83 15.30
N GLN A 261 -10.74 16.49 14.49
CA GLN A 261 -10.77 16.81 13.07
C GLN A 261 -10.80 18.31 12.77
N LYS A 262 -11.26 19.13 13.74
CA LYS A 262 -11.34 20.59 13.59
C LYS A 262 -9.98 21.23 13.38
N ASN A 263 -8.94 20.66 13.97
CA ASN A 263 -7.56 21.15 13.90
C ASN A 263 -6.88 20.84 12.54
N PHE A 264 -7.52 20.06 11.65
CA PHE A 264 -6.98 19.60 10.38
C PHE A 264 -7.70 20.17 9.15
N LYS A 265 -8.42 21.29 9.29
CA LYS A 265 -9.15 21.92 8.18
C LYS A 265 -8.22 22.34 7.03
N ASN A 266 -7.05 22.86 7.34
CA ASN A 266 -6.04 23.26 6.35
C ASN A 266 -5.54 22.05 5.55
N VAL A 267 -5.26 20.94 6.22
CA VAL A 267 -4.87 19.68 5.54
C VAL A 267 -5.93 19.25 4.55
N VAL A 268 -7.20 19.23 4.97
CA VAL A 268 -8.33 18.85 4.12
C VAL A 268 -8.42 19.73 2.89
N ASN A 269 -8.36 21.05 3.07
CA ASN A 269 -8.47 22.03 1.98
C ASN A 269 -7.36 21.84 0.94
N ILE A 270 -6.13 21.65 1.39
CA ILE A 270 -4.96 21.48 0.53
C ILE A 270 -5.02 20.14 -0.22
N LEU A 271 -5.34 19.06 0.49
CA LEU A 271 -5.45 17.75 -0.13
C LEU A 271 -6.60 17.68 -1.13
N ASN A 272 -7.73 18.37 -0.88
CA ASN A 272 -8.85 18.47 -1.82
C ASN A 272 -8.43 19.19 -3.10
N LYS A 273 -7.75 20.36 -2.98
CA LYS A 273 -7.26 21.12 -4.13
C LYS A 273 -6.26 20.32 -4.96
N LYS A 274 -5.30 19.64 -4.29
CA LYS A 274 -4.28 18.81 -4.95
C LYS A 274 -4.88 17.63 -5.73
N ASN A 275 -5.83 16.93 -5.14
CA ASN A 275 -6.33 15.66 -5.70
C ASN A 275 -7.60 15.80 -6.55
N LYS A 276 -8.17 17.03 -6.65
CA LYS A 276 -9.44 17.32 -7.34
C LYS A 276 -10.59 16.40 -6.91
N GLN A 277 -10.56 15.92 -5.66
CA GLN A 277 -11.58 15.07 -5.06
C GLN A 277 -11.82 15.44 -3.59
N LYS A 278 -13.01 15.15 -3.08
CA LYS A 278 -13.35 15.39 -1.68
C LYS A 278 -12.68 14.35 -0.77
N ILE A 279 -11.77 14.81 0.07
CA ILE A 279 -11.09 14.03 1.09
C ILE A 279 -11.72 14.33 2.44
N LEU A 280 -11.95 13.31 3.24
CA LEU A 280 -12.57 13.43 4.53
C LEU A 280 -11.60 12.95 5.62
N ILE A 281 -11.24 13.86 6.54
CA ILE A 281 -10.50 13.51 7.77
C ILE A 281 -11.50 13.41 8.91
N GLN A 282 -11.49 12.29 9.66
CA GLN A 282 -12.44 12.02 10.73
C GLN A 282 -11.77 11.39 11.94
N LYS A 283 -12.28 11.75 13.15
CA LYS A 283 -12.05 11.03 14.39
C LYS A 283 -13.26 10.12 14.67
N PRO A 284 -13.19 8.81 14.47
CA PRO A 284 -14.30 7.92 14.78
C PRO A 284 -14.49 7.82 16.30
N LYS A 285 -15.74 7.82 16.75
CA LYS A 285 -16.10 7.74 18.18
C LYS A 285 -16.56 6.34 18.60
N THR A 286 -17.09 5.55 17.65
CA THR A 286 -17.66 4.22 17.92
C THR A 286 -17.44 3.27 16.73
N GLY A 287 -17.75 1.99 16.92
CA GLY A 287 -17.75 0.95 15.89
C GLY A 287 -16.34 0.45 15.50
N GLU A 288 -16.26 -0.28 14.38
CA GLU A 288 -15.02 -0.93 13.91
C GLU A 288 -13.90 0.09 13.62
N LYS A 289 -14.23 1.26 13.06
CA LYS A 289 -13.26 2.33 12.79
C LYS A 289 -12.61 2.83 14.08
N PHE A 290 -13.36 2.95 15.15
CA PHE A 290 -12.85 3.32 16.47
C PHE A 290 -11.90 2.26 17.03
N LYS A 291 -12.24 0.95 16.91
CA LYS A 291 -11.36 -0.14 17.33
C LYS A 291 -10.00 -0.08 16.62
N HIS A 292 -10.00 0.21 15.32
CA HIS A 292 -8.76 0.34 14.55
C HIS A 292 -7.93 1.57 14.94
N ILE A 293 -8.56 2.70 15.25
CA ILE A 293 -7.85 3.87 15.81
C ILE A 293 -7.22 3.51 17.16
N LYS A 294 -7.95 2.84 18.05
CA LYS A 294 -7.41 2.40 19.35
C LYS A 294 -6.26 1.41 19.20
N LEU A 295 -6.35 0.49 18.23
CA LEU A 295 -5.26 -0.43 17.90
C LEU A 295 -4.03 0.33 17.37
N ALA A 296 -4.22 1.31 16.47
CA ALA A 296 -3.14 2.13 15.96
C ALA A 296 -2.48 2.97 17.09
N GLU A 297 -3.27 3.51 18.01
CA GLU A 297 -2.79 4.26 19.18
C GLU A 297 -1.96 3.38 20.12
N LYS A 298 -2.44 2.15 20.40
CA LYS A 298 -1.70 1.16 21.18
C LYS A 298 -0.36 0.82 20.53
N ASN A 299 -0.37 0.54 19.22
CA ASN A 299 0.85 0.24 18.46
C ASN A 299 1.82 1.43 18.45
N ALA A 300 1.34 2.66 18.32
CA ALA A 300 2.19 3.85 18.42
C ALA A 300 2.91 3.92 19.77
N LYS A 301 2.17 3.68 20.86
CA LYS A 301 2.72 3.67 22.22
C LYS A 301 3.78 2.57 22.41
N GLU A 302 3.50 1.35 21.95
CA GLU A 302 4.43 0.22 22.05
C GLU A 302 5.71 0.46 21.24
N ASN A 303 5.58 1.00 20.03
CA ASN A 303 6.74 1.28 19.18
C ASN A 303 7.65 2.39 19.72
N ILE A 304 7.13 3.38 20.47
CA ILE A 304 7.97 4.35 21.18
C ILE A 304 8.81 3.63 22.24
N LYS A 305 8.19 2.74 23.03
CA LYS A 305 8.89 1.98 24.08
C LYS A 305 9.99 1.09 23.50
N LEU A 306 9.68 0.35 22.44
CA LEU A 306 10.65 -0.52 21.75
C LEU A 306 11.84 0.28 21.20
N LYS A 307 11.57 1.45 20.62
CA LYS A 307 12.62 2.32 20.09
C LYS A 307 13.48 2.91 21.21
N LYS A 308 12.90 3.25 22.35
CA LYS A 308 13.63 3.72 23.53
C LYS A 308 14.56 2.62 24.06
N ALA A 309 14.04 1.42 24.26
CA ALA A 309 14.82 0.26 24.72
C ALA A 309 15.95 -0.15 23.76
N SER A 310 15.78 0.06 22.43
CA SER A 310 16.85 -0.19 21.46
C SER A 310 17.98 0.85 21.51
N LEU A 311 17.68 2.09 21.92
CA LEU A 311 18.67 3.16 22.06
C LEU A 311 19.44 3.08 23.38
N GLU A 312 18.86 2.47 24.39
CA GLU A 312 19.50 2.26 25.70
C GLU A 312 20.47 1.06 25.71
N ARG A 313 20.44 0.21 24.66
CA ARG A 313 21.33 -0.95 24.48
C ARG A 313 22.57 -0.67 23.61
N HIS A 314 22.68 0.53 23.08
CA HIS A 314 23.82 1.03 22.32
C HIS A 314 24.49 2.21 23.04
#